data_88a2556e0dfa6b1160c775fa6562a701
#
_entry.id   88a2556e0dfa6b1160c775fa6562a701
#
_cell.length_a   1.000
_cell.length_b   1.000
_cell.length_c   1.000
_cell.angle_alpha   90.00
_cell.angle_beta   90.00
_cell.angle_gamma   90.00
#
_symmetry.space_group_name_H-M   'P 1'
#
loop_
_entity.id
_entity.type
_entity.pdbx_description
1 polymer ?
#
loop_
_entity_poly.entity_id
_entity_poly.type
_entity_poly.pdbx_seq_one_letter_code
_entity_poly.pdbx_strand_id
1 'polypeptide(L)'
;MNKIIKLLSQEVSVVMLLGVISVITAWAGVQSSLHSGQSNKSLSFYMEGLNNSNNLYLTSELKYRTDLVVWADKQTALSQGGDINTGYSAGSAELFELAIPCLQENPESQLAECQSYMDALYLPQKEVFDQAIQSLKEYEVSNEYSDRLQMLT
;
A
#
# COMPACT_ATOMS: atom_id res chain seq x y z
N MET A 1 -16.97 52.82 45.35
CA MET A 1 -17.71 52.20 44.23
C MET A 1 -16.78 51.67 43.16
N ASN A 2 -15.74 52.38 42.71
CA ASN A 2 -14.86 51.93 41.59
C ASN A 2 -14.01 50.66 41.84
N LYS A 3 -13.63 50.32 43.07
CA LYS A 3 -12.81 49.13 43.37
C LYS A 3 -13.62 47.81 43.24
N ILE A 4 -14.89 47.82 43.65
CA ILE A 4 -15.78 46.66 43.58
C ILE A 4 -16.12 46.33 42.13
N ILE A 5 -16.40 47.35 41.29
CA ILE A 5 -16.67 47.15 39.85
C ILE A 5 -15.43 46.59 39.13
N LYS A 6 -14.22 47.04 39.50
CA LYS A 6 -12.97 46.57 38.93
C LYS A 6 -12.66 45.13 39.32
N LEU A 7 -12.95 44.72 40.56
CA LEU A 7 -12.83 43.35 41.04
C LEU A 7 -13.82 42.40 40.30
N LEU A 8 -15.10 42.80 40.25
CA LEU A 8 -16.12 42.04 39.53
C LEU A 8 -15.82 41.89 38.03
N SER A 9 -15.32 42.93 37.37
CA SER A 9 -14.91 42.84 35.95
C SER A 9 -13.72 41.91 35.75
N GLN A 10 -12.81 41.82 36.71
CA GLN A 10 -11.66 40.94 36.66
C GLN A 10 -12.05 39.47 36.86
N GLU A 11 -12.98 39.18 37.80
CA GLU A 11 -13.52 37.83 38.01
C GLU A 11 -14.33 37.36 36.81
N VAL A 12 -15.17 38.18 36.20
CA VAL A 12 -15.93 37.86 34.98
C VAL A 12 -14.99 37.57 33.83
N SER A 13 -13.91 38.33 33.67
CA SER A 13 -12.92 38.10 32.61
C SER A 13 -12.19 36.77 32.80
N VAL A 14 -11.85 36.38 34.03
CA VAL A 14 -11.21 35.11 34.34
C VAL A 14 -12.17 33.94 34.04
N VAL A 15 -13.44 34.06 34.43
CA VAL A 15 -14.45 33.03 34.16
C VAL A 15 -14.68 32.88 32.65
N MET A 16 -14.77 33.97 31.90
CA MET A 16 -14.89 33.91 30.44
C MET A 16 -13.66 33.23 29.79
N LEU A 17 -12.46 33.59 30.25
CA LEU A 17 -11.21 33.01 29.73
C LEU A 17 -11.19 31.48 30.00
N LEU A 18 -11.52 31.05 31.19
CA LEU A 18 -11.61 29.63 31.55
C LEU A 18 -12.66 28.91 30.70
N GLY A 19 -13.80 29.54 30.44
CA GLY A 19 -14.83 28.99 29.56
C GLY A 19 -14.33 28.78 28.12
N VAL A 20 -13.64 29.77 27.57
CA VAL A 20 -13.05 29.69 26.23
C VAL A 20 -11.98 28.57 26.15
N ILE A 21 -11.07 28.53 27.15
CA ILE A 21 -10.05 27.49 27.22
C ILE A 21 -10.70 26.09 27.29
N SER A 22 -11.72 25.92 28.12
CA SER A 22 -12.43 24.61 28.23
C SER A 22 -13.06 24.19 26.92
N VAL A 23 -13.64 25.09 26.14
CA VAL A 23 -14.23 24.81 24.83
C VAL A 23 -13.15 24.41 23.83
N ILE A 24 -12.02 25.14 23.80
CA ILE A 24 -10.89 24.83 22.90
C ILE A 24 -10.30 23.45 23.24
N THR A 25 -10.10 23.16 24.53
CA THR A 25 -9.57 21.87 24.98
C THR A 25 -10.51 20.72 24.61
N ALA A 26 -11.81 20.88 24.85
CA ALA A 26 -12.80 19.88 24.49
C ALA A 26 -12.84 19.64 22.97
N TRP A 27 -12.81 20.73 22.18
CA TRP A 27 -12.76 20.63 20.71
C TRP A 27 -11.49 19.92 20.22
N ALA A 28 -10.31 20.29 20.75
CA ALA A 28 -9.05 19.67 20.41
C ALA A 28 -9.05 18.17 20.77
N GLY A 29 -9.61 17.79 21.91
CA GLY A 29 -9.75 16.39 22.30
C GLY A 29 -10.64 15.58 21.35
N VAL A 30 -11.77 16.15 20.91
CA VAL A 30 -12.64 15.50 19.91
C VAL A 30 -11.92 15.35 18.57
N GLN A 31 -11.25 16.38 18.09
CA GLN A 31 -10.51 16.32 16.83
C GLN A 31 -9.35 15.31 16.89
N SER A 32 -8.59 15.30 18.00
CA SER A 32 -7.54 14.30 18.20
C SER A 32 -8.08 12.88 18.16
N SER A 33 -9.21 12.61 18.81
CA SER A 33 -9.85 11.29 18.80
C SER A 33 -10.30 10.86 17.40
N LEU A 34 -10.85 11.77 16.60
CA LEU A 34 -11.26 11.50 15.22
C LEU A 34 -10.05 11.17 14.34
N HIS A 35 -8.97 11.97 14.43
CA HIS A 35 -7.75 11.70 13.66
C HIS A 35 -7.05 10.41 14.09
N SER A 36 -7.02 10.10 15.39
CA SER A 36 -6.50 8.83 15.89
C SER A 36 -7.28 7.63 15.34
N GLY A 37 -8.61 7.73 15.28
CA GLY A 37 -9.47 6.71 14.67
C GLY A 37 -9.18 6.50 13.18
N GLN A 38 -8.99 7.59 12.43
CA GLN A 38 -8.63 7.55 11.02
C GLN A 38 -7.23 6.97 10.81
N SER A 39 -6.26 7.37 11.62
CA SER A 39 -4.91 6.84 11.65
C SER A 39 -4.91 5.32 11.83
N ASN A 40 -5.59 4.80 12.84
CA ASN A 40 -5.67 3.36 13.07
C ASN A 40 -6.29 2.59 11.90
N LYS A 41 -7.30 3.17 11.24
CA LYS A 41 -7.91 2.58 10.05
C LYS A 41 -6.93 2.53 8.88
N SER A 42 -6.22 3.61 8.61
CA SER A 42 -5.21 3.67 7.54
C SER A 42 -4.05 2.71 7.81
N LEU A 43 -3.61 2.56 9.07
CA LEU A 43 -2.61 1.57 9.46
C LEU A 43 -3.11 0.12 9.22
N SER A 44 -4.37 -0.16 9.52
CA SER A 44 -4.98 -1.47 9.24
C SER A 44 -4.98 -1.78 7.75
N PHE A 45 -5.37 -0.83 6.90
CA PHE A 45 -5.33 -0.99 5.44
C PHE A 45 -3.90 -1.17 4.91
N TYR A 46 -2.94 -0.46 5.46
CA TYR A 46 -1.53 -0.65 5.14
C TYR A 46 -1.08 -2.09 5.43
N MET A 47 -1.34 -2.59 6.63
CA MET A 47 -0.95 -3.95 7.04
C MET A 47 -1.65 -5.03 6.21
N GLU A 48 -2.94 -4.86 5.92
CA GLU A 48 -3.70 -5.76 5.05
C GLU A 48 -3.15 -5.73 3.62
N GLY A 49 -2.89 -4.54 3.08
CA GLY A 49 -2.30 -4.36 1.75
C GLY A 49 -0.92 -4.99 1.63
N LEU A 50 -0.05 -4.85 2.64
CA LEU A 50 1.26 -5.52 2.66
C LEU A 50 1.12 -7.05 2.65
N ASN A 51 0.22 -7.58 3.49
CA ASN A 51 -0.02 -9.03 3.54
C ASN A 51 -0.54 -9.56 2.20
N ASN A 52 -1.49 -8.86 1.58
CA ASN A 52 -2.03 -9.21 0.28
C ASN A 52 -0.98 -9.12 -0.83
N SER A 53 -0.18 -8.03 -0.85
CA SER A 53 0.95 -7.89 -1.78
C SER A 53 1.96 -9.03 -1.65
N ASN A 54 2.29 -9.44 -0.42
CA ASN A 54 3.19 -10.55 -0.17
C ASN A 54 2.62 -11.90 -0.67
N ASN A 55 1.32 -12.13 -0.49
CA ASN A 55 0.65 -13.32 -1.01
C ASN A 55 0.65 -13.34 -2.55
N LEU A 56 0.41 -12.18 -3.18
CA LEU A 56 0.48 -12.06 -4.64
C LEU A 56 1.90 -12.29 -5.15
N TYR A 57 2.92 -11.77 -4.46
CA TYR A 57 4.32 -12.04 -4.78
C TYR A 57 4.64 -13.54 -4.75
N LEU A 58 4.25 -14.23 -3.69
CA LEU A 58 4.46 -15.68 -3.57
C LEU A 58 3.74 -16.46 -4.70
N THR A 59 2.53 -16.02 -5.06
CA THR A 59 1.78 -16.62 -6.17
C THR A 59 2.50 -16.39 -7.51
N SER A 60 3.02 -15.19 -7.74
CA SER A 60 3.81 -14.85 -8.93
C SER A 60 5.11 -15.67 -8.99
N GLU A 61 5.79 -15.84 -7.87
CA GLU A 61 6.99 -16.69 -7.76
C GLU A 61 6.70 -18.15 -8.10
N LEU A 62 5.61 -18.71 -7.57
CA LEU A 62 5.19 -20.09 -7.90
C LEU A 62 4.88 -20.21 -9.39
N LYS A 63 4.18 -19.23 -9.98
CA LYS A 63 3.89 -19.21 -11.40
C LYS A 63 5.16 -19.13 -12.24
N TYR A 64 6.07 -18.20 -11.88
CA TYR A 64 7.38 -18.09 -12.53
C TYR A 64 8.15 -19.40 -12.53
N ARG A 65 8.20 -20.09 -11.40
CA ARG A 65 8.87 -21.40 -11.30
C ARG A 65 8.21 -22.46 -12.18
N THR A 66 6.88 -22.46 -12.26
CA THR A 66 6.14 -23.36 -13.15
C THR A 66 6.47 -23.05 -14.61
N ASP A 67 6.48 -21.78 -14.99
CA ASP A 67 6.78 -21.33 -16.34
C ASP A 67 8.25 -21.64 -16.72
N LEU A 68 9.19 -21.58 -15.76
CA LEU A 68 10.57 -22.04 -15.98
C LEU A 68 10.67 -23.52 -16.33
N VAL A 69 9.90 -24.37 -15.66
CA VAL A 69 9.87 -25.82 -15.99
C VAL A 69 9.33 -26.02 -17.41
N VAL A 70 8.22 -25.35 -17.73
CA VAL A 70 7.64 -25.39 -19.08
C VAL A 70 8.63 -24.89 -20.13
N TRP A 71 9.38 -23.83 -19.84
CA TRP A 71 10.42 -23.31 -20.71
C TRP A 71 11.57 -24.30 -20.92
N ALA A 72 12.06 -24.93 -19.87
CA ALA A 72 13.12 -25.93 -19.94
C ALA A 72 12.69 -27.17 -20.78
N ASP A 73 11.47 -27.64 -20.61
CA ASP A 73 10.91 -28.73 -21.41
C ASP A 73 10.84 -28.36 -22.89
N LYS A 74 10.48 -27.09 -23.19
CA LYS A 74 10.43 -26.60 -24.57
C LYS A 74 11.80 -26.44 -25.21
N GLN A 75 12.79 -25.94 -24.48
CA GLN A 75 14.17 -25.91 -24.98
C GLN A 75 14.66 -27.32 -25.32
N THR A 76 14.29 -28.29 -24.50
CA THR A 76 14.62 -29.70 -24.75
C THR A 76 13.91 -30.22 -26.02
N ALA A 77 12.63 -29.90 -26.20
CA ALA A 77 11.87 -30.30 -27.41
C ALA A 77 12.43 -29.62 -28.66
N LEU A 78 12.78 -28.32 -28.61
CA LEU A 78 13.41 -27.59 -29.71
C LEU A 78 14.75 -28.18 -30.11
N SER A 79 15.58 -28.59 -29.17
CA SER A 79 16.87 -29.22 -29.44
C SER A 79 16.71 -30.58 -30.13
N GLN A 80 15.52 -31.20 -30.04
CA GLN A 80 15.12 -32.45 -30.69
C GLN A 80 14.33 -32.24 -31.99
N GLY A 81 14.19 -31.00 -32.49
CA GLY A 81 13.49 -30.66 -33.74
C GLY A 81 11.96 -30.52 -33.59
N GLY A 82 11.46 -30.33 -32.36
CA GLY A 82 10.03 -30.07 -32.07
C GLY A 82 9.65 -28.61 -32.24
N ASP A 83 8.34 -28.32 -32.23
CA ASP A 83 7.79 -26.96 -32.33
C ASP A 83 7.58 -26.35 -30.93
N ILE A 84 7.91 -25.06 -30.79
CA ILE A 84 7.70 -24.22 -29.57
C ILE A 84 6.23 -24.20 -29.13
N ASN A 85 5.29 -24.36 -30.05
CA ASN A 85 3.86 -24.15 -29.80
C ASN A 85 3.11 -25.38 -29.27
N THR A 86 3.76 -26.51 -29.07
CA THR A 86 3.11 -27.72 -28.59
C THR A 86 3.23 -27.89 -27.08
N GLY A 87 2.11 -27.94 -26.37
CA GLY A 87 2.04 -28.47 -25.01
C GLY A 87 1.76 -27.51 -23.86
N TYR A 88 0.99 -26.41 -24.05
CA TYR A 88 0.56 -25.56 -22.92
C TYR A 88 -0.68 -26.15 -22.22
N SER A 89 -0.65 -26.22 -20.90
CA SER A 89 -1.86 -26.27 -20.09
C SER A 89 -2.53 -24.89 -20.08
N ALA A 90 -3.85 -24.83 -20.25
CA ALA A 90 -4.64 -23.62 -20.50
C ALA A 90 -4.55 -22.52 -19.40
N GLY A 91 -3.87 -22.72 -18.29
CA GLY A 91 -3.79 -21.76 -17.18
C GLY A 91 -2.50 -20.91 -17.09
N SER A 92 -1.42 -21.34 -17.77
CA SER A 92 -0.15 -20.58 -17.83
C SER A 92 0.07 -19.87 -19.17
N ALA A 93 -0.78 -20.16 -20.17
CA ALA A 93 -0.60 -19.74 -21.55
C ALA A 93 -0.56 -18.20 -21.71
N GLU A 94 -1.48 -17.48 -21.07
CA GLU A 94 -1.71 -16.06 -21.31
C GLU A 94 -0.51 -15.17 -20.98
N LEU A 95 0.15 -15.41 -19.84
CA LEU A 95 1.33 -14.61 -19.45
C LEU A 95 2.59 -15.07 -20.19
N PHE A 96 2.74 -16.37 -20.41
CA PHE A 96 3.88 -16.90 -21.14
C PHE A 96 3.89 -16.45 -22.62
N GLU A 97 2.73 -16.19 -23.23
CA GLU A 97 2.63 -15.59 -24.57
C GLU A 97 3.37 -14.25 -24.65
N LEU A 98 3.44 -13.47 -23.55
CA LEU A 98 4.21 -12.23 -23.49
C LEU A 98 5.73 -12.44 -23.53
N ALA A 99 6.20 -13.64 -23.18
CA ALA A 99 7.62 -13.98 -23.27
C ALA A 99 8.02 -14.48 -24.67
N ILE A 100 7.09 -15.00 -25.45
CA ILE A 100 7.38 -15.64 -26.76
C ILE A 100 8.16 -14.71 -27.70
N PRO A 101 7.80 -13.44 -27.93
CA PRO A 101 8.56 -12.57 -28.81
C PRO A 101 10.02 -12.41 -28.38
N CYS A 102 10.24 -12.18 -27.07
CA CYS A 102 11.58 -12.04 -26.50
C CYS A 102 12.41 -13.30 -26.69
N LEU A 103 11.83 -14.48 -26.45
CA LEU A 103 12.49 -15.78 -26.57
C LEU A 103 12.73 -16.21 -28.04
N GLN A 104 11.91 -15.71 -28.98
CA GLN A 104 12.11 -15.92 -30.41
C GLN A 104 13.26 -15.06 -30.98
N GLU A 105 13.37 -13.81 -30.51
CA GLU A 105 14.47 -12.91 -30.90
C GLU A 105 15.82 -13.38 -30.36
N ASN A 106 15.84 -13.96 -29.17
CA ASN A 106 17.04 -14.47 -28.54
C ASN A 106 16.78 -15.80 -27.82
N PRO A 107 16.91 -16.95 -28.52
CA PRO A 107 16.63 -18.27 -27.97
C PRO A 107 17.48 -18.69 -26.76
N GLU A 108 18.60 -18.02 -26.54
CA GLU A 108 19.47 -18.25 -25.36
C GLU A 108 19.04 -17.43 -24.15
N SER A 109 18.10 -16.47 -24.31
CA SER A 109 17.60 -15.65 -23.21
C SER A 109 16.87 -16.48 -22.17
N GLN A 110 17.04 -16.05 -20.91
CA GLN A 110 16.26 -16.61 -19.81
C GLN A 110 14.90 -15.92 -19.73
N LEU A 111 13.90 -16.61 -19.22
CA LEU A 111 12.55 -16.06 -19.02
C LEU A 111 12.54 -14.78 -18.18
N ALA A 112 13.49 -14.66 -17.22
CA ALA A 112 13.70 -13.46 -16.39
C ALA A 112 14.14 -12.23 -17.19
N GLU A 113 14.69 -12.38 -18.40
CA GLU A 113 15.14 -11.28 -19.24
C GLU A 113 14.01 -10.72 -20.11
N CYS A 114 12.87 -11.41 -20.17
CA CYS A 114 11.69 -11.00 -20.92
C CYS A 114 10.87 -9.99 -20.12
N GLN A 115 11.17 -8.71 -20.27
CA GLN A 115 10.62 -7.62 -19.47
C GLN A 115 9.09 -7.58 -19.48
N SER A 116 8.45 -7.74 -20.66
CA SER A 116 6.99 -7.71 -20.78
C SER A 116 6.31 -8.81 -19.97
N TYR A 117 6.91 -9.99 -19.92
CA TYR A 117 6.45 -11.10 -19.09
C TYR A 117 6.62 -10.81 -17.61
N MET A 118 7.79 -10.33 -17.19
CA MET A 118 8.10 -10.03 -15.79
C MET A 118 7.21 -8.89 -15.27
N ASP A 119 7.01 -7.84 -16.06
CA ASP A 119 6.14 -6.72 -15.70
C ASP A 119 4.69 -7.20 -15.49
N ALA A 120 4.16 -8.00 -16.41
CA ALA A 120 2.80 -8.54 -16.29
C ALA A 120 2.65 -9.52 -15.13
N LEU A 121 3.67 -10.31 -14.83
CA LEU A 121 3.68 -11.28 -13.74
C LEU A 121 3.59 -10.63 -12.37
N TYR A 122 4.30 -9.49 -12.17
CA TYR A 122 4.38 -8.80 -10.89
C TYR A 122 3.49 -7.55 -10.78
N LEU A 123 2.77 -7.17 -11.87
CA LEU A 123 1.88 -6.01 -11.86
C LEU A 123 0.84 -6.04 -10.73
N PRO A 124 0.10 -7.16 -10.49
CA PRO A 124 -0.91 -7.19 -9.44
C PRO A 124 -0.32 -6.95 -8.03
N GLN A 125 0.84 -7.51 -7.77
CA GLN A 125 1.55 -7.33 -6.51
C GLN A 125 1.98 -5.87 -6.32
N LYS A 126 2.53 -5.26 -7.37
CA LYS A 126 2.98 -3.86 -7.35
C LYS A 126 1.83 -2.91 -7.10
N GLU A 127 0.68 -3.08 -7.76
CA GLU A 127 -0.50 -2.24 -7.57
C GLU A 127 -1.00 -2.27 -6.13
N VAL A 128 -1.09 -3.46 -5.52
CA VAL A 128 -1.53 -3.61 -4.13
C VAL A 128 -0.51 -3.02 -3.16
N PHE A 129 0.78 -3.18 -3.44
CA PHE A 129 1.84 -2.58 -2.64
C PHE A 129 1.79 -1.05 -2.69
N ASP A 130 1.62 -0.45 -3.87
CA ASP A 130 1.52 1.01 -4.04
C ASP A 130 0.30 1.59 -3.29
N GLN A 131 -0.84 0.88 -3.29
CA GLN A 131 -2.02 1.23 -2.48
C GLN A 131 -1.74 1.16 -0.98
N ALA A 132 -1.03 0.13 -0.53
CA ALA A 132 -0.61 0.02 0.87
C ALA A 132 0.29 1.19 1.29
N ILE A 133 1.27 1.56 0.47
CA ILE A 133 2.15 2.72 0.73
C ILE A 133 1.35 4.03 0.79
N GLN A 134 0.30 4.19 -0.03
CA GLN A 134 -0.59 5.35 0.08
C GLN A 134 -1.31 5.40 1.42
N SER A 135 -1.83 4.26 1.90
CA SER A 135 -2.48 4.17 3.22
C SER A 135 -1.51 4.48 4.36
N LEU A 136 -0.23 4.11 4.23
CA LEU A 136 0.81 4.50 5.20
C LEU A 136 1.00 6.02 5.27
N LYS A 137 1.04 6.70 4.12
CA LYS A 137 1.15 8.17 4.09
C LYS A 137 -0.05 8.86 4.75
N GLU A 138 -1.26 8.33 4.52
CA GLU A 138 -2.47 8.83 5.18
C GLU A 138 -2.42 8.63 6.70
N TYR A 139 -1.89 7.47 7.15
CA TYR A 139 -1.63 7.20 8.56
C TYR A 139 -0.68 8.25 9.17
N GLU A 140 0.46 8.50 8.54
CA GLU A 140 1.46 9.44 9.02
C GLU A 140 0.88 10.86 9.19
N VAL A 141 0.14 11.33 8.18
CA VAL A 141 -0.51 12.65 8.21
C VAL A 141 -1.55 12.73 9.33
N SER A 142 -2.43 11.72 9.45
CA SER A 142 -3.47 11.72 10.49
C SER A 142 -2.88 11.61 11.89
N ASN A 143 -1.82 10.83 12.06
CA ASN A 143 -1.13 10.68 13.34
C ASN A 143 -0.45 11.98 13.77
N GLU A 144 0.25 12.66 12.86
CA GLU A 144 0.88 13.96 13.15
C GLU A 144 -0.15 15.02 13.59
N TYR A 145 -1.33 15.05 12.92
CA TYR A 145 -2.43 15.93 13.34
C TYR A 145 -2.96 15.59 14.73
N SER A 146 -3.14 14.31 15.04
CA SER A 146 -3.59 13.84 16.35
C SER A 146 -2.61 14.26 17.44
N ASP A 147 -1.31 14.05 17.23
CA ASP A 147 -0.25 14.40 18.20
C ASP A 147 -0.19 15.91 18.45
N ARG A 148 -0.28 16.73 17.40
CA ARG A 148 -0.32 18.20 17.54
C ARG A 148 -1.53 18.68 18.33
N LEU A 149 -2.70 18.06 18.15
CA LEU A 149 -3.91 18.41 18.89
C LEU A 149 -3.84 17.97 20.36
N GLN A 150 -3.20 16.83 20.64
CA GLN A 150 -2.97 16.37 22.01
C GLN A 150 -2.07 17.32 22.82
N MET A 151 -1.13 18.01 22.16
CA MET A 151 -0.29 19.01 22.84
C MET A 151 -1.07 20.27 23.27
N LEU A 152 -2.30 20.46 22.78
CA LEU A 152 -3.16 21.57 23.13
C LEU A 152 -4.15 21.24 24.26
N THR A 153 -4.23 19.99 24.68
CA THR A 153 -5.13 19.51 25.74
C THR A 153 -4.39 19.28 27.05
#